data_54af97d790d980a1b9f9c081834536c1
#
_entry.id   54af97d790d980a1b9f9c081834536c1
#
_cell.length_a   1.000
_cell.length_b   1.000
_cell.length_c   1.000
_cell.angle_alpha   90.00
_cell.angle_beta   90.00
_cell.angle_gamma   90.00
#
_symmetry.space_group_name_H-M   'P 1'
#
loop_
_entity.id
_entity.type
_entity.pdbx_description
1 polymer ?
#
loop_
_entity_poly.entity_id
_entity_poly.type
_entity_poly.pdbx_seq_one_letter_code
_entity_poly.pdbx_strand_id
1 'polypeptide(L)'
;AFVASFPDDRGHRWTRDLAAEVLHFVAPERYPLMTRWMWDARVGTGVLREIWFADDIDAARIEIADDFRTFSVLAGELAEFLAENGVFRDLPFYTDLLCAHVYAGYINDRGGQYLRSDFTSQGDPMAHTRRLLGLDAVDTESGRTRLKLIDGTAHVLGAQQALAATGAH
;
A
#
# COMPACT_ATOMS: atom_id res chain seq x y z
N ALA A 1 -5.53 -19.64 6.79
CA ALA A 1 -6.67 -20.29 6.17
C ALA A 1 -6.99 -19.71 4.79
N PHE A 2 -7.30 -18.40 4.63
CA PHE A 2 -7.71 -17.83 3.34
C PHE A 2 -6.68 -18.08 2.21
N VAL A 3 -5.42 -17.68 2.37
CA VAL A 3 -4.38 -17.86 1.36
C VAL A 3 -4.17 -19.34 1.01
N ALA A 4 -4.24 -20.23 2.00
CA ALA A 4 -4.09 -21.67 1.80
C ALA A 4 -5.26 -22.34 1.04
N SER A 5 -6.34 -21.61 0.77
CA SER A 5 -7.46 -22.11 -0.06
C SER A 5 -7.22 -21.93 -1.55
N PHE A 6 -6.13 -21.26 -1.94
CA PHE A 6 -5.75 -21.01 -3.34
C PHE A 6 -4.47 -21.77 -3.69
N PRO A 7 -4.26 -22.13 -4.96
CA PRO A 7 -3.02 -22.71 -5.43
C PRO A 7 -1.83 -21.76 -5.21
N ASP A 8 -0.67 -22.31 -4.83
CA ASP A 8 0.58 -21.54 -4.73
C ASP A 8 1.23 -21.42 -6.11
N ASP A 9 0.62 -20.63 -6.98
CA ASP A 9 1.09 -20.34 -8.31
C ASP A 9 1.16 -18.83 -8.59
N ARG A 10 1.70 -18.48 -9.76
CA ARG A 10 1.86 -17.09 -10.17
C ARG A 10 0.52 -16.34 -10.28
N GLY A 11 -0.54 -17.03 -10.69
CA GLY A 11 -1.87 -16.44 -10.88
C GLY A 11 -2.57 -16.06 -9.57
N HIS A 12 -2.18 -16.69 -8.44
CA HIS A 12 -2.82 -16.51 -7.14
C HIS A 12 -1.98 -15.73 -6.12
N ARG A 13 -0.86 -15.13 -6.53
CA ARG A 13 -0.01 -14.31 -5.64
C ARG A 13 -0.74 -13.13 -4.99
N TRP A 14 -1.75 -12.61 -5.67
CA TRP A 14 -2.58 -11.52 -5.16
C TRP A 14 -3.34 -11.86 -3.87
N THR A 15 -3.58 -13.15 -3.60
CA THR A 15 -4.30 -13.59 -2.39
C THR A 15 -3.55 -13.25 -1.11
N ARG A 16 -2.21 -13.28 -1.15
CA ARG A 16 -1.36 -12.86 -0.05
C ARG A 16 -1.47 -11.35 0.18
N ASP A 17 -1.34 -10.56 -0.88
CA ASP A 17 -1.43 -9.09 -0.78
C ASP A 17 -2.81 -8.68 -0.26
N LEU A 18 -3.89 -9.25 -0.81
CA LEU A 18 -5.25 -8.98 -0.34
C LEU A 18 -5.43 -9.34 1.15
N ALA A 19 -4.92 -10.50 1.57
CA ALA A 19 -5.01 -10.90 2.98
C ALA A 19 -4.23 -9.95 3.89
N ALA A 20 -3.05 -9.50 3.46
CA ALA A 20 -2.22 -8.55 4.18
C ALA A 20 -2.93 -7.18 4.31
N GLU A 21 -3.49 -6.67 3.22
CA GLU A 21 -4.23 -5.40 3.21
C GLU A 21 -5.47 -5.46 4.11
N VAL A 22 -6.27 -6.54 4.03
CA VAL A 22 -7.45 -6.69 4.89
C VAL A 22 -7.05 -6.71 6.37
N LEU A 23 -6.00 -7.44 6.74
CA LEU A 23 -5.52 -7.48 8.13
C LEU A 23 -5.01 -6.10 8.59
N HIS A 24 -4.23 -5.44 7.75
CA HIS A 24 -3.68 -4.13 8.04
C HIS A 24 -4.79 -3.08 8.23
N PHE A 25 -5.71 -2.93 7.29
CA PHE A 25 -6.76 -1.91 7.38
C PHE A 25 -7.81 -2.19 8.46
N VAL A 26 -7.94 -3.44 8.93
CA VAL A 26 -8.77 -3.78 10.10
C VAL A 26 -8.08 -3.47 11.42
N ALA A 27 -6.77 -3.70 11.51
CA ALA A 27 -6.01 -3.51 12.74
C ALA A 27 -4.55 -3.07 12.43
N PRO A 28 -4.34 -1.82 11.97
CA PRO A 28 -3.04 -1.32 11.51
C PRO A 28 -1.97 -1.33 12.61
N GLU A 29 -2.36 -1.11 13.86
CA GLU A 29 -1.47 -1.16 15.02
C GLU A 29 -0.90 -2.56 15.30
N ARG A 30 -1.56 -3.59 14.78
CA ARG A 30 -1.19 -4.98 15.01
C ARG A 30 -0.51 -5.63 13.82
N TYR A 31 -0.93 -5.25 12.62
CA TYR A 31 -0.47 -5.84 11.38
C TYR A 31 0.13 -4.77 10.48
N PRO A 32 1.46 -4.78 10.27
CA PRO A 32 2.08 -3.90 9.28
C PRO A 32 1.59 -4.28 7.88
N LEU A 33 1.71 -3.36 6.93
CA LEU A 33 1.32 -3.61 5.55
C LEU A 33 2.34 -4.57 4.88
N MET A 34 1.97 -5.85 4.77
CA MET A 34 2.84 -6.94 4.34
C MET A 34 2.64 -7.29 2.85
N THR A 35 2.54 -6.29 2.00
CA THR A 35 2.36 -6.47 0.55
C THR A 35 3.69 -6.60 -0.18
N ARG A 36 3.67 -7.18 -1.40
CA ARG A 36 4.87 -7.33 -2.22
C ARG A 36 5.49 -6.01 -2.67
N TRP A 37 4.71 -4.96 -2.78
CA TRP A 37 5.27 -3.66 -3.10
C TRP A 37 6.05 -3.03 -1.93
N MET A 38 5.76 -3.48 -0.69
CA MET A 38 6.59 -3.16 0.47
C MET A 38 7.91 -3.95 0.44
N TRP A 39 7.83 -5.26 0.20
CA TRP A 39 8.99 -6.12 0.00
C TRP A 39 8.58 -7.46 -0.62
N ASP A 40 9.23 -7.83 -1.73
CA ASP A 40 9.16 -9.16 -2.36
C ASP A 40 10.56 -9.78 -2.35
N ALA A 41 10.85 -10.63 -1.38
CA ALA A 41 12.15 -11.28 -1.22
C ALA A 41 12.51 -12.17 -2.42
N ARG A 42 11.51 -12.67 -3.16
CA ARG A 42 11.72 -13.54 -4.33
C ARG A 42 12.29 -12.76 -5.50
N VAL A 43 11.87 -11.52 -5.66
CA VAL A 43 12.30 -10.64 -6.76
C VAL A 43 13.38 -9.67 -6.29
N GLY A 44 13.44 -9.39 -4.99
CA GLY A 44 14.36 -8.44 -4.40
C GLY A 44 13.97 -6.98 -4.70
N THR A 45 12.67 -6.69 -4.74
CA THR A 45 12.14 -5.34 -5.04
C THR A 45 11.11 -4.91 -4.00
N GLY A 46 10.87 -3.61 -3.92
CA GLY A 46 9.90 -3.01 -3.02
C GLY A 46 10.49 -1.84 -2.22
N VAL A 47 9.69 -1.23 -1.38
CA VAL A 47 10.08 -0.07 -0.55
C VAL A 47 11.34 -0.37 0.24
N LEU A 48 11.45 -1.56 0.85
CA LEU A 48 12.62 -1.94 1.65
C LEU A 48 13.92 -1.77 0.87
N ARG A 49 13.94 -2.13 -0.43
CA ARG A 49 15.12 -1.93 -1.27
C ARG A 49 15.42 -0.44 -1.51
N GLU A 50 14.40 0.36 -1.75
CA GLU A 50 14.55 1.78 -2.08
C GLU A 50 15.05 2.63 -0.89
N ILE A 51 14.74 2.21 0.33
CA ILE A 51 15.22 2.86 1.55
C ILE A 51 16.47 2.22 2.11
N TRP A 52 16.92 1.08 1.55
CA TRP A 52 18.12 0.39 2.03
C TRP A 52 19.36 1.19 1.69
N PHE A 53 20.12 1.55 2.71
CA PHE A 53 21.38 2.25 2.51
C PHE A 53 22.52 1.26 2.28
N ALA A 54 23.08 1.26 1.07
CA ALA A 54 24.31 0.55 0.73
C ALA A 54 25.03 1.29 -0.42
N ASP A 55 26.36 1.30 -0.39
CA ASP A 55 27.17 2.00 -1.40
C ASP A 55 26.95 1.47 -2.82
N ASP A 56 26.52 0.23 -2.97
CA ASP A 56 26.23 -0.43 -4.26
C ASP A 56 24.91 -1.21 -4.18
N ILE A 57 23.82 -0.50 -3.90
CA ILE A 57 22.49 -1.10 -3.73
C ILE A 57 21.99 -1.80 -4.99
N ASP A 58 22.38 -1.33 -6.17
CA ASP A 58 21.92 -1.90 -7.43
C ASP A 58 22.47 -3.29 -7.68
N ALA A 59 23.69 -3.56 -7.21
CA ALA A 59 24.31 -4.88 -7.28
C ALA A 59 24.08 -5.74 -6.03
N ALA A 60 23.64 -5.12 -4.91
CA ALA A 60 23.46 -5.83 -3.65
C ALA A 60 22.24 -6.77 -3.70
N ARG A 61 22.44 -8.01 -3.28
CA ARG A 61 21.35 -8.93 -2.98
C ARG A 61 20.97 -8.81 -1.51
N ILE A 62 19.75 -8.34 -1.27
CA ILE A 62 19.21 -8.24 0.08
C ILE A 62 18.62 -9.61 0.46
N GLU A 63 19.32 -10.34 1.34
CA GLU A 63 18.91 -11.68 1.80
C GLU A 63 18.03 -11.59 3.07
N ILE A 64 16.91 -10.89 2.96
CA ILE A 64 15.94 -10.71 4.05
C ILE A 64 14.63 -11.35 3.63
N ALA A 65 14.03 -12.17 4.52
CA ALA A 65 12.75 -12.80 4.28
C ALA A 65 11.61 -11.76 4.23
N ASP A 66 10.59 -12.01 3.44
CA ASP A 66 9.36 -11.21 3.39
C ASP A 66 8.32 -11.76 4.39
N ASP A 67 8.72 -11.81 5.66
CA ASP A 67 7.91 -12.33 6.77
C ASP A 67 7.38 -11.21 7.69
N PHE A 68 6.50 -11.59 8.61
CA PHE A 68 5.88 -10.67 9.57
C PHE A 68 6.93 -9.88 10.37
N ARG A 69 8.03 -10.52 10.76
CA ARG A 69 9.08 -9.88 11.54
C ARG A 69 9.75 -8.75 10.76
N THR A 70 10.10 -9.02 9.51
CA THR A 70 10.72 -8.03 8.62
C THR A 70 9.82 -6.81 8.44
N PHE A 71 8.54 -7.03 8.13
CA PHE A 71 7.60 -5.92 7.96
C PHE A 71 7.35 -5.16 9.27
N SER A 72 7.34 -5.85 10.41
CA SER A 72 7.18 -5.19 11.71
C SER A 72 8.38 -4.31 12.06
N VAL A 73 9.60 -4.78 11.80
CA VAL A 73 10.82 -3.98 11.98
C VAL A 73 10.81 -2.78 11.04
N LEU A 74 10.53 -3.00 9.76
CA LEU A 74 10.46 -1.92 8.77
C LEU A 74 9.45 -0.84 9.18
N ALA A 75 8.24 -1.23 9.57
CA ALA A 75 7.21 -0.29 10.00
C ALA A 75 7.63 0.46 11.28
N GLY A 76 8.29 -0.22 12.22
CA GLY A 76 8.81 0.40 13.44
C GLY A 76 9.88 1.46 13.18
N GLU A 77 10.89 1.12 12.39
CA GLU A 77 11.97 2.05 12.01
C GLU A 77 11.43 3.29 11.27
N LEU A 78 10.47 3.08 10.35
CA LEU A 78 9.85 4.19 9.62
C LEU A 78 8.96 5.05 10.53
N ALA A 79 8.23 4.44 11.48
CA ALA A 79 7.45 5.18 12.45
C ALA A 79 8.34 6.01 13.38
N GLU A 80 9.49 5.48 13.80
CA GLU A 80 10.49 6.19 14.59
C GLU A 80 11.08 7.37 13.80
N PHE A 81 11.48 7.15 12.55
CA PHE A 81 11.92 8.20 11.64
C PHE A 81 10.87 9.32 11.50
N LEU A 82 9.60 8.97 11.33
CA LEU A 82 8.50 9.94 11.24
C LEU A 82 8.33 10.73 12.55
N ALA A 83 8.44 10.06 13.70
CA ALA A 83 8.34 10.70 15.01
C ALA A 83 9.49 11.69 15.23
N GLU A 84 10.72 11.33 14.87
CA GLU A 84 11.89 12.23 14.92
C GLU A 84 11.72 13.45 14.02
N ASN A 85 10.94 13.33 12.95
CA ASN A 85 10.60 14.41 12.02
C ASN A 85 9.27 15.12 12.33
N GLY A 86 8.74 14.95 13.55
CA GLY A 86 7.61 15.73 14.07
C GLY A 86 6.23 15.14 13.78
N VAL A 87 6.12 13.90 13.32
CA VAL A 87 4.85 13.20 13.14
C VAL A 87 4.58 12.35 14.37
N PHE A 88 3.58 12.69 15.18
CA PHE A 88 3.29 12.02 16.46
C PHE A 88 1.90 11.37 16.52
N ARG A 89 1.09 11.51 15.48
CA ARG A 89 -0.27 10.96 15.41
C ARG A 89 -0.42 10.11 14.17
N ASP A 90 -1.29 9.12 14.25
CA ASP A 90 -1.69 8.26 13.13
C ASP A 90 -0.47 7.65 12.39
N LEU A 91 0.58 7.32 13.15
CA LEU A 91 1.85 6.82 12.62
C LEU A 91 1.70 5.66 11.62
N PRO A 92 0.82 4.66 11.82
CA PRO A 92 0.65 3.60 10.83
C PRO A 92 0.26 4.14 9.45
N PHE A 93 -0.69 5.08 9.39
CA PHE A 93 -1.13 5.67 8.12
C PHE A 93 -0.08 6.57 7.47
N TYR A 94 0.67 7.33 8.27
CA TYR A 94 1.78 8.13 7.75
C TYR A 94 2.94 7.26 7.28
N THR A 95 3.18 6.13 7.92
CA THR A 95 4.15 5.12 7.47
C THR A 95 3.74 4.54 6.10
N ASP A 96 2.47 4.19 5.93
CA ASP A 96 1.94 3.72 4.64
C ASP A 96 2.07 4.78 3.55
N LEU A 97 1.74 6.04 3.88
CA LEU A 97 1.86 7.16 2.96
C LEU A 97 3.31 7.38 2.52
N LEU A 98 4.25 7.32 3.46
CA LEU A 98 5.69 7.41 3.16
C LEU A 98 6.13 6.26 2.24
N CYS A 99 5.77 5.03 2.59
CA CYS A 99 6.10 3.86 1.79
C CYS A 99 5.51 3.93 0.38
N ALA A 100 4.25 4.33 0.25
CA ALA A 100 3.60 4.49 -1.03
C ALA A 100 4.25 5.58 -1.88
N HIS A 101 4.70 6.67 -1.25
CA HIS A 101 5.41 7.76 -1.94
C HIS A 101 6.79 7.31 -2.43
N VAL A 102 7.56 6.60 -1.61
CA VAL A 102 8.87 6.02 -1.99
C VAL A 102 8.71 5.07 -3.18
N TYR A 103 7.73 4.16 -3.11
CA TYR A 103 7.49 3.20 -4.19
C TYR A 103 6.98 3.87 -5.48
N ALA A 104 6.15 4.90 -5.36
CA ALA A 104 5.71 5.68 -6.50
C ALA A 104 6.87 6.40 -7.20
N GLY A 105 7.83 6.94 -6.45
CA GLY A 105 9.07 7.48 -6.96
C GLY A 105 9.86 6.44 -7.76
N TYR A 106 10.08 5.28 -7.17
CA TYR A 106 10.76 4.16 -7.83
C TYR A 106 10.11 3.76 -9.16
N ILE A 107 8.77 3.61 -9.18
CA ILE A 107 8.03 3.28 -10.41
C ILE A 107 8.20 4.39 -11.45
N ASN A 108 8.15 5.65 -11.05
CA ASN A 108 8.30 6.78 -11.95
C ASN A 108 9.70 6.83 -12.58
N ASP A 109 10.73 6.59 -11.79
CA ASP A 109 12.13 6.70 -12.24
C ASP A 109 12.56 5.49 -13.08
N ARG A 110 12.20 4.27 -12.66
CA ARG A 110 12.56 3.02 -13.35
C ARG A 110 11.50 2.52 -14.32
N GLY A 111 10.24 2.81 -14.06
CA GLY A 111 9.10 2.39 -14.89
C GLY A 111 8.98 3.14 -16.20
N GLY A 112 9.63 4.28 -16.34
CA GLY A 112 9.60 5.11 -17.55
C GLY A 112 10.02 4.41 -18.84
N GLN A 113 10.70 3.27 -18.76
CA GLN A 113 11.08 2.46 -19.94
C GLN A 113 10.15 1.26 -20.20
N TYR A 114 9.50 0.69 -19.17
CA TYR A 114 8.73 -0.55 -19.32
C TYR A 114 7.21 -0.40 -19.14
N LEU A 115 6.73 0.67 -18.49
CA LEU A 115 5.30 0.89 -18.20
C LEU A 115 4.68 2.01 -19.04
N ARG A 116 5.37 2.49 -20.07
CA ARG A 116 4.92 3.59 -20.94
C ARG A 116 3.63 3.35 -21.71
N SER A 117 3.11 2.14 -21.75
CA SER A 117 1.89 1.84 -22.50
C SER A 117 0.59 2.15 -21.75
N ASP A 118 0.61 2.13 -20.40
CA ASP A 118 -0.61 2.33 -19.61
C ASP A 118 -0.57 3.53 -18.65
N PHE A 119 0.60 4.17 -18.47
CA PHE A 119 0.80 5.30 -17.56
C PHE A 119 1.35 6.51 -18.33
N THR A 120 0.62 6.96 -19.34
CA THR A 120 1.03 7.96 -20.32
C THR A 120 1.01 9.42 -19.86
N SER A 121 1.18 9.69 -18.59
CA SER A 121 1.57 11.02 -18.16
C SER A 121 2.92 10.91 -17.45
N GLN A 122 3.85 11.84 -17.72
CA GLN A 122 4.94 12.13 -16.78
C GLN A 122 4.25 12.38 -15.43
N GLY A 123 4.05 11.27 -14.71
CA GLY A 123 3.00 11.20 -13.73
C GLY A 123 3.45 11.93 -12.47
N ASP A 124 2.62 12.79 -12.02
CA ASP A 124 2.65 13.28 -10.66
C ASP A 124 2.88 12.10 -9.69
N PRO A 125 4.03 12.04 -8.97
CA PRO A 125 4.28 10.98 -8.00
C PRO A 125 3.15 10.83 -6.97
N MET A 126 2.44 11.92 -6.67
CA MET A 126 1.30 11.92 -5.78
C MET A 126 0.10 11.16 -6.36
N ALA A 127 -0.11 11.18 -7.67
CA ALA A 127 -1.17 10.38 -8.30
C ALA A 127 -0.90 8.88 -8.15
N HIS A 128 0.36 8.44 -8.29
CA HIS A 128 0.75 7.05 -8.06
C HIS A 128 0.61 6.65 -6.58
N THR A 129 1.04 7.52 -5.66
CA THR A 129 0.88 7.32 -4.22
C THR A 129 -0.59 7.12 -3.85
N ARG A 130 -1.48 7.98 -4.33
CA ARG A 130 -2.93 7.88 -4.11
C ARG A 130 -3.51 6.57 -4.64
N ARG A 131 -3.04 6.12 -5.80
CA ARG A 131 -3.48 4.86 -6.41
C ARG A 131 -3.03 3.64 -5.59
N LEU A 132 -1.77 3.61 -5.13
CA LEU A 132 -1.26 2.53 -4.29
C LEU A 132 -2.05 2.39 -2.97
N LEU A 133 -2.48 3.52 -2.42
CA LEU A 133 -3.30 3.55 -1.20
C LEU A 133 -4.81 3.41 -1.46
N GLY A 134 -5.23 3.23 -2.71
CA GLY A 134 -6.64 3.14 -3.08
C GLY A 134 -7.45 4.43 -2.89
N LEU A 135 -6.80 5.56 -2.62
CA LEU A 135 -7.46 6.83 -2.33
C LEU A 135 -8.18 7.44 -3.54
N ASP A 136 -7.81 7.06 -4.75
CA ASP A 136 -8.49 7.47 -5.98
C ASP A 136 -9.71 6.59 -6.31
N ALA A 137 -9.93 5.51 -5.56
CA ALA A 137 -11.14 4.69 -5.67
C ALA A 137 -12.36 5.35 -5.02
N VAL A 138 -12.16 6.43 -4.26
CA VAL A 138 -13.22 7.16 -3.55
C VAL A 138 -13.35 8.56 -4.14
N ASP A 139 -14.55 8.94 -4.52
CA ASP A 139 -14.89 10.31 -4.84
C ASP A 139 -15.06 11.11 -3.53
N THR A 140 -14.16 12.07 -3.29
CA THR A 140 -14.13 12.85 -2.04
C THR A 140 -15.32 13.79 -1.88
N GLU A 141 -15.98 14.19 -2.96
CA GLU A 141 -17.14 15.09 -2.90
C GLU A 141 -18.42 14.32 -2.57
N SER A 142 -18.61 13.16 -3.19
CA SER A 142 -19.81 12.35 -3.01
C SER A 142 -19.66 11.20 -2.02
N GLY A 143 -18.43 10.89 -1.58
CA GLY A 143 -18.13 9.72 -0.75
C GLY A 143 -18.38 8.38 -1.44
N ARG A 144 -18.64 8.38 -2.74
CA ARG A 144 -18.92 7.17 -3.52
C ARG A 144 -17.65 6.51 -3.96
N THR A 145 -17.64 5.18 -3.90
CA THR A 145 -16.52 4.41 -4.46
C THR A 145 -16.61 4.36 -5.99
N ARG A 146 -15.46 4.44 -6.66
CA ARG A 146 -15.34 4.21 -8.10
C ARG A 146 -15.30 2.72 -8.47
N LEU A 147 -15.46 1.84 -7.49
CA LEU A 147 -15.55 0.41 -7.75
C LEU A 147 -16.72 0.15 -8.70
N LYS A 148 -16.47 -0.61 -9.76
CA LYS A 148 -17.53 -1.04 -10.66
C LYS A 148 -18.56 -1.79 -9.86
N LEU A 149 -19.81 -1.36 -10.01
CA LEU A 149 -20.94 -1.99 -9.38
C LEU A 149 -21.06 -3.42 -9.88
N ILE A 150 -21.02 -4.39 -8.98
CA ILE A 150 -21.26 -5.80 -9.33
C ILE A 150 -22.76 -6.01 -9.63
N ASP A 151 -23.61 -5.23 -8.98
CA ASP A 151 -25.08 -5.33 -9.03
C ASP A 151 -25.80 -4.06 -9.51
N GLY A 152 -25.08 -3.05 -10.00
CA GLY A 152 -25.64 -1.78 -10.45
C GLY A 152 -25.93 -0.78 -9.34
N THR A 153 -25.71 -1.10 -8.07
CA THR A 153 -25.90 -0.19 -6.94
C THR A 153 -24.60 0.51 -6.51
N ALA A 154 -24.69 1.82 -6.21
CA ALA A 154 -23.55 2.58 -5.71
C ALA A 154 -23.30 2.22 -4.23
N HIS A 155 -22.12 1.73 -3.93
CA HIS A 155 -21.70 1.55 -2.55
C HIS A 155 -21.38 2.91 -1.92
N VAL A 156 -22.05 3.24 -0.83
CA VAL A 156 -21.78 4.44 -0.01
C VAL A 156 -20.95 3.99 1.17
N LEU A 157 -19.85 4.68 1.44
CA LEU A 157 -19.03 4.40 2.62
C LEU A 157 -19.87 4.55 3.89
N GLY A 158 -19.81 3.54 4.79
CA GLY A 158 -20.69 3.40 5.96
C GLY A 158 -20.74 4.60 6.93
N ALA A 159 -19.74 5.50 6.90
CA ALA A 159 -19.73 6.74 7.68
C ALA A 159 -20.88 7.69 7.30
N GLN A 160 -21.37 7.67 6.06
CA GLN A 160 -22.51 8.49 5.64
C GLN A 160 -23.85 7.90 6.08
N GLN A 161 -23.95 6.60 6.27
CA GLN A 161 -25.18 5.98 6.78
C GLN A 161 -25.43 6.37 8.25
N ALA A 162 -24.38 6.53 9.06
CA ALA A 162 -24.49 6.97 10.44
C ALA A 162 -24.96 8.44 10.55
N LEU A 163 -24.51 9.31 9.66
CA LEU A 163 -24.90 10.73 9.65
C LEU A 163 -26.32 10.94 9.13
N ALA A 164 -26.78 10.16 8.17
CA ALA A 164 -28.15 10.22 7.67
C ALA A 164 -29.19 9.71 8.71
N ALA A 165 -28.82 8.76 9.55
CA ALA A 165 -29.68 8.24 10.62
C ALA A 165 -29.80 9.19 11.83
N THR A 166 -28.83 10.10 12.03
CA THR A 166 -28.81 11.04 13.18
C THR A 166 -29.53 12.38 12.86
N GLY A 167 -29.86 12.64 11.60
CA GLY A 167 -30.50 13.88 11.15
C GLY A 167 -32.04 13.83 11.04
N ALA A 168 -32.67 12.73 11.47
CA ALA A 168 -34.12 12.55 11.44
C ALA A 168 -34.72 12.53 12.85
N HIS A 169 -34.57 13.66 13.57
CA HIS A 169 -35.40 14.00 14.76
C HIS A 169 -35.68 15.49 14.79
#